data_8a86b59034dd8d1803b867cfd07b5f39
#
_entry.id   8a86b59034dd8d1803b867cfd07b5f39
#
_cell.length_a   1.000
_cell.length_b   1.000
_cell.length_c   1.000
_cell.angle_alpha   90.00
_cell.angle_beta   90.00
_cell.angle_gamma   90.00
#
_symmetry.space_group_name_H-M   'P 1'
#
loop_
_entity.id
_entity.type
_entity.pdbx_description
1 polymer ?
#
loop_
_entity_poly.entity_id
_entity_poly.type
_entity_poly.pdbx_seq_one_letter_code
_entity_poly.pdbx_strand_id
1 'polypeptide(L)'
;MPIFQAEDLKTKIIPIMRATGSSEAEALRVCTNLIQANLKGHDSHGAGMIPRYVESFMEGSLQPNQTIRVMSDLGSMLVLDGQQGFGQVVGEEAMVMGIARAKKLGSCIVSLSRAHHLGRIGHFAEIAAAEGLVSIHLVNVISAPVVAVWGGGIGRHGTNPFCIGVPLANRAPFILDFATSRSAQGKMRVAHNAGKEVSPGYLIDQQGKPTTVSYTHLTLPTKRIV
;
A
#
# COMPACT_ATOMS: atom_id res chain seq x y z
N MET A 1 1.49 -12.62 19.70
CA MET A 1 2.52 -11.85 18.96
C MET A 1 3.32 -11.04 19.95
N PRO A 2 4.64 -10.87 19.77
CA PRO A 2 5.44 -9.99 20.63
C PRO A 2 4.98 -8.53 20.49
N ILE A 3 5.04 -7.79 21.59
CA ILE A 3 4.72 -6.36 21.64
C ILE A 3 6.03 -5.60 21.64
N PHE A 4 6.17 -4.61 20.78
CA PHE A 4 7.33 -3.73 20.66
C PHE A 4 6.91 -2.28 20.88
N GLN A 5 7.80 -1.48 21.46
CA GLN A 5 7.67 -0.03 21.37
C GLN A 5 7.93 0.43 19.93
N ALA A 6 7.16 1.40 19.45
CA ALA A 6 7.20 1.83 18.05
C ALA A 6 8.60 2.31 17.64
N GLU A 7 9.25 3.13 18.47
CA GLU A 7 10.59 3.66 18.19
C GLU A 7 11.67 2.57 18.24
N ASP A 8 11.57 1.61 19.18
CA ASP A 8 12.51 0.48 19.25
C ASP A 8 12.42 -0.38 17.98
N LEU A 9 11.19 -0.66 17.53
CA LEU A 9 10.99 -1.43 16.30
C LEU A 9 11.52 -0.66 15.09
N LYS A 10 11.22 0.63 15.00
CA LYS A 10 11.72 1.49 13.92
C LYS A 10 13.25 1.47 13.85
N THR A 11 13.94 1.63 14.97
CA THR A 11 15.39 1.58 15.06
C THR A 11 15.96 0.24 14.57
N LYS A 12 15.27 -0.87 14.83
CA LYS A 12 15.71 -2.22 14.41
C LYS A 12 15.52 -2.47 12.91
N ILE A 13 14.50 -1.86 12.29
CA ILE A 13 14.17 -2.13 10.88
C ILE A 13 14.87 -1.18 9.90
N ILE A 14 15.27 0.01 10.32
CA ILE A 14 16.03 0.95 9.48
C ILE A 14 17.31 0.33 8.90
N PRO A 15 18.18 -0.35 9.67
CA PRO A 15 19.37 -1.00 9.12
C PRO A 15 19.07 -2.04 8.04
N ILE A 16 17.94 -2.74 8.13
CA ILE A 16 17.51 -3.72 7.12
C ILE A 16 17.22 -2.99 5.80
N MET A 17 16.48 -1.88 5.85
CA MET A 17 16.18 -1.09 4.65
C MET A 17 17.45 -0.45 4.06
N ARG A 18 18.39 -0.02 4.89
CA ARG A 18 19.68 0.45 4.42
C ARG A 18 20.50 -0.63 3.73
N ALA A 19 20.43 -1.87 4.20
CA ALA A 19 21.10 -3.00 3.57
C ALA A 19 20.56 -3.32 2.16
N THR A 20 19.35 -2.86 1.82
CA THR A 20 18.82 -2.90 0.43
C THR A 20 19.31 -1.73 -0.43
N GLY A 21 20.26 -0.93 0.03
CA GLY A 21 20.81 0.20 -0.72
C GLY A 21 20.07 1.53 -0.51
N SER A 22 19.02 1.57 0.31
CA SER A 22 18.30 2.81 0.63
C SER A 22 19.20 3.81 1.37
N SER A 23 19.09 5.08 1.02
CA SER A 23 19.66 6.18 1.80
C SER A 23 19.05 6.22 3.21
N GLU A 24 19.70 6.90 4.15
CA GLU A 24 19.19 7.10 5.51
C GLU A 24 17.79 7.73 5.49
N ALA A 25 17.61 8.77 4.66
CA ALA A 25 16.33 9.49 4.54
C ALA A 25 15.22 8.61 3.97
N GLU A 26 15.50 7.80 2.96
CA GLU A 26 14.54 6.87 2.38
C GLU A 26 14.17 5.78 3.37
N ALA A 27 15.17 5.12 3.99
CA ALA A 27 14.95 4.08 4.99
C ALA A 27 14.10 4.59 6.16
N LEU A 28 14.39 5.79 6.67
CA LEU A 28 13.61 6.43 7.73
C LEU A 28 12.17 6.66 7.31
N ARG A 29 11.93 7.20 6.10
CA ARG A 29 10.59 7.47 5.56
C ARG A 29 9.77 6.19 5.41
N VAL A 30 10.33 5.16 4.79
CA VAL A 30 9.68 3.86 4.60
C VAL A 30 9.36 3.22 5.96
N CYS A 31 10.34 3.13 6.88
CA CYS A 31 10.13 2.52 8.18
C CYS A 31 9.10 3.29 9.03
N THR A 32 9.11 4.63 8.98
CA THR A 32 8.10 5.44 9.67
C THR A 32 6.69 5.14 9.14
N ASN A 33 6.52 5.06 7.82
CA ASN A 33 5.23 4.72 7.20
C ASN A 33 4.74 3.33 7.64
N LEU A 34 5.62 2.32 7.65
CA LEU A 34 5.28 0.97 8.10
C LEU A 34 4.86 0.92 9.58
N ILE A 35 5.59 1.60 10.45
CA ILE A 35 5.25 1.68 11.88
C ILE A 35 3.92 2.42 12.08
N GLN A 36 3.68 3.51 11.36
CA GLN A 36 2.40 4.23 11.40
C GLN A 36 1.24 3.35 10.94
N ALA A 37 1.45 2.49 9.94
CA ALA A 37 0.42 1.53 9.53
C ALA A 37 0.08 0.55 10.67
N ASN A 38 1.06 0.02 11.41
CA ASN A 38 0.81 -0.82 12.58
C ASN A 38 0.05 -0.06 13.68
N LEU A 39 0.49 1.16 14.03
CA LEU A 39 -0.14 1.98 15.08
C LEU A 39 -1.61 2.33 14.75
N LYS A 40 -1.96 2.33 13.47
CA LYS A 40 -3.34 2.56 12.98
C LYS A 40 -4.13 1.27 12.75
N GLY A 41 -3.63 0.12 13.22
CA GLY A 41 -4.32 -1.18 13.10
C GLY A 41 -4.26 -1.82 11.71
N HIS A 42 -3.36 -1.35 10.84
CA HIS A 42 -3.15 -1.89 9.50
C HIS A 42 -1.91 -2.79 9.43
N ASP A 43 -1.83 -3.82 10.26
CA ASP A 43 -0.69 -4.75 10.33
C ASP A 43 -0.33 -5.39 8.99
N SER A 44 -1.31 -5.54 8.11
CA SER A 44 -1.10 -6.05 6.76
C SER A 44 -0.19 -5.16 5.89
N HIS A 45 -0.03 -3.88 6.25
CA HIS A 45 0.78 -2.87 5.57
C HIS A 45 1.89 -2.30 6.47
N GLY A 46 2.10 -2.92 7.64
CA GLY A 46 3.08 -2.52 8.64
C GLY A 46 4.45 -3.18 8.46
N ALA A 47 5.23 -3.23 9.53
CA ALA A 47 6.60 -3.76 9.56
C ALA A 47 6.74 -5.19 9.00
N GLY A 48 5.66 -5.99 9.04
CA GLY A 48 5.60 -7.31 8.41
C GLY A 48 5.76 -7.31 6.87
N MET A 49 5.83 -6.13 6.22
CA MET A 49 6.14 -6.00 4.79
C MET A 49 7.64 -6.03 4.48
N ILE A 50 8.50 -5.84 5.46
CA ILE A 50 9.95 -5.74 5.25
C ILE A 50 10.53 -6.95 4.50
N PRO A 51 10.22 -8.22 4.88
CA PRO A 51 10.73 -9.37 4.12
C PRO A 51 10.37 -9.28 2.64
N ARG A 52 9.14 -8.89 2.31
CA ARG A 52 8.71 -8.75 0.91
C ARG A 52 9.45 -7.63 0.18
N TYR A 53 9.79 -6.54 0.86
CA TYR A 53 10.57 -5.45 0.26
C TYR A 53 12.01 -5.89 -0.02
N VAL A 54 12.62 -6.64 0.89
CA VAL A 54 13.95 -7.24 0.67
C VAL A 54 13.93 -8.20 -0.52
N GLU A 55 12.93 -9.10 -0.58
CA GLU A 55 12.73 -10.00 -1.72
C GLU A 55 12.59 -9.21 -3.02
N SER A 56 11.72 -8.19 -3.06
CA SER A 56 11.51 -7.36 -4.25
C SER A 56 12.76 -6.62 -4.70
N PHE A 57 13.60 -6.18 -3.77
CA PHE A 57 14.91 -5.62 -4.08
C PHE A 57 15.82 -6.67 -4.71
N MET A 58 15.91 -7.86 -4.12
CA MET A 58 16.74 -8.96 -4.65
C MET A 58 16.25 -9.45 -6.02
N GLU A 59 14.94 -9.42 -6.27
CA GLU A 59 14.32 -9.73 -7.56
C GLU A 59 14.52 -8.62 -8.60
N GLY A 60 14.99 -7.43 -8.20
CA GLY A 60 15.14 -6.26 -9.08
C GLY A 60 13.84 -5.53 -9.41
N SER A 61 12.72 -5.91 -8.78
CA SER A 61 11.41 -5.27 -8.98
C SER A 61 11.20 -4.01 -8.12
N LEU A 62 12.07 -3.75 -7.16
CA LEU A 62 12.12 -2.56 -6.32
C LEU A 62 13.49 -1.89 -6.46
N GLN A 63 13.48 -0.60 -6.76
CA GLN A 63 14.68 0.22 -6.92
C GLN A 63 14.74 1.27 -5.79
N PRO A 64 15.74 1.20 -4.89
CA PRO A 64 15.92 2.22 -3.86
C PRO A 64 16.36 3.58 -4.43
N ASN A 65 16.11 4.64 -3.66
CA ASN A 65 16.51 6.01 -3.93
C ASN A 65 15.95 6.59 -5.25
N GLN A 66 14.80 6.10 -5.67
CA GLN A 66 14.12 6.70 -6.81
C GLN A 66 13.30 7.91 -6.39
N THR A 67 13.22 8.87 -7.30
CA THR A 67 12.36 10.03 -7.23
C THR A 67 11.36 10.00 -8.38
N ILE A 68 10.36 10.86 -8.34
CA ILE A 68 9.38 10.96 -9.43
C ILE A 68 10.02 11.52 -10.69
N ARG A 69 9.73 10.89 -11.83
CA ARG A 69 9.92 11.46 -13.16
C ARG A 69 8.60 11.97 -13.70
N VAL A 70 8.55 13.26 -14.06
CA VAL A 70 7.39 13.84 -14.73
C VAL A 70 7.36 13.40 -16.20
N MET A 71 6.33 12.68 -16.59
CA MET A 71 6.12 12.19 -17.95
C MET A 71 5.30 13.16 -18.77
N SER A 72 4.32 13.82 -18.14
CA SER A 72 3.49 14.86 -18.74
C SER A 72 3.00 15.82 -17.66
N ASP A 73 3.00 17.10 -17.98
CA ASP A 73 2.46 18.18 -17.15
C ASP A 73 1.50 19.01 -18.00
N LEU A 74 0.21 18.85 -17.72
CA LEU A 74 -0.88 19.55 -18.39
C LEU A 74 -1.57 20.56 -17.43
N GLY A 75 -0.81 21.15 -16.53
CA GLY A 75 -1.32 22.09 -15.53
C GLY A 75 -2.02 21.37 -14.37
N SER A 76 -3.32 21.17 -14.45
CA SER A 76 -4.11 20.45 -13.42
C SER A 76 -4.06 18.93 -13.56
N MET A 77 -3.35 18.39 -14.55
CA MET A 77 -3.13 16.95 -14.73
C MET A 77 -1.64 16.65 -14.79
N LEU A 78 -1.20 15.72 -13.94
CA LEU A 78 0.18 15.25 -13.88
C LEU A 78 0.22 13.76 -14.18
N VAL A 79 1.12 13.34 -15.09
CA VAL A 79 1.45 11.94 -15.33
C VAL A 79 2.87 11.70 -14.86
N LEU A 80 3.01 10.83 -13.86
CA LEU A 80 4.23 10.61 -13.12
C LEU A 80 4.67 9.15 -13.20
N ASP A 81 5.99 8.95 -13.22
CA ASP A 81 6.63 7.64 -13.18
C ASP A 81 7.44 7.53 -11.89
N GLY A 82 7.09 6.56 -11.04
CA GLY A 82 7.77 6.28 -9.78
C GLY A 82 9.03 5.42 -9.92
N GLN A 83 9.42 5.04 -11.14
CA GLN A 83 10.69 4.37 -11.46
C GLN A 83 10.96 3.10 -10.62
N GLN A 84 9.89 2.36 -10.24
CA GLN A 84 9.92 1.20 -9.34
C GLN A 84 10.42 1.53 -7.91
N GLY A 85 10.43 2.81 -7.53
CA GLY A 85 10.80 3.26 -6.19
C GLY A 85 9.79 2.84 -5.13
N PHE A 86 10.18 2.97 -3.85
CA PHE A 86 9.28 2.72 -2.73
C PHE A 86 8.01 3.58 -2.85
N GLY A 87 6.86 2.94 -2.88
CA GLY A 87 5.59 3.64 -3.04
C GLY A 87 5.31 4.67 -1.95
N GLN A 88 5.81 4.45 -0.74
CA GLN A 88 5.75 5.42 0.36
C GLN A 88 6.49 6.72 0.03
N VAL A 89 7.61 6.62 -0.69
CA VAL A 89 8.46 7.77 -1.04
C VAL A 89 7.91 8.48 -2.27
N VAL A 90 7.81 7.77 -3.39
CA VAL A 90 7.34 8.38 -4.65
C VAL A 90 5.87 8.79 -4.58
N GLY A 91 5.05 8.10 -3.77
CA GLY A 91 3.67 8.49 -3.50
C GLY A 91 3.57 9.80 -2.71
N GLU A 92 4.40 10.02 -1.68
CA GLU A 92 4.46 11.29 -0.98
C GLU A 92 4.93 12.43 -1.89
N GLU A 93 5.94 12.21 -2.74
CA GLU A 93 6.37 13.20 -3.73
C GLU A 93 5.23 13.56 -4.69
N ALA A 94 4.48 12.56 -5.17
CA ALA A 94 3.32 12.77 -6.02
C ALA A 94 2.25 13.61 -5.31
N MET A 95 2.00 13.35 -4.02
CA MET A 95 1.06 14.13 -3.21
C MET A 95 1.52 15.58 -3.06
N VAL A 96 2.79 15.83 -2.77
CA VAL A 96 3.34 17.19 -2.67
C VAL A 96 3.12 17.96 -3.96
N MET A 97 3.41 17.37 -5.11
CA MET A 97 3.18 18.00 -6.41
C MET A 97 1.69 18.26 -6.67
N GLY A 98 0.84 17.25 -6.44
CA GLY A 98 -0.61 17.36 -6.65
C GLY A 98 -1.26 18.42 -5.75
N ILE A 99 -0.87 18.47 -4.48
CA ILE A 99 -1.35 19.47 -3.50
C ILE A 99 -0.97 20.89 -3.94
N ALA A 100 0.30 21.10 -4.33
CA ALA A 100 0.75 22.40 -4.81
C ALA A 100 -0.06 22.89 -6.03
N ARG A 101 -0.38 21.97 -6.95
CA ARG A 101 -1.22 22.27 -8.12
C ARG A 101 -2.67 22.52 -7.74
N ALA A 102 -3.24 21.69 -6.87
CA ALA A 102 -4.63 21.88 -6.42
C ALA A 102 -4.83 23.21 -5.71
N LYS A 103 -3.89 23.63 -4.87
CA LYS A 103 -3.93 24.95 -4.22
C LYS A 103 -3.87 26.11 -5.21
N LYS A 104 -3.10 25.96 -6.29
CA LYS A 104 -2.93 27.00 -7.31
C LYS A 104 -4.10 27.07 -8.29
N LEU A 105 -4.65 25.92 -8.69
CA LEU A 105 -5.58 25.78 -9.81
C LEU A 105 -7.00 25.36 -9.39
N GLY A 106 -7.23 25.10 -8.09
CA GLY A 106 -8.52 24.65 -7.54
C GLY A 106 -8.67 23.13 -7.53
N SER A 107 -7.94 22.38 -8.37
CA SER A 107 -7.93 20.92 -8.41
C SER A 107 -6.67 20.37 -9.08
N CYS A 108 -6.37 19.09 -8.84
CA CYS A 108 -5.33 18.37 -9.59
C CYS A 108 -5.68 16.91 -9.72
N ILE A 109 -5.43 16.33 -10.90
CA ILE A 109 -5.46 14.89 -11.15
C ILE A 109 -4.02 14.43 -11.28
N VAL A 110 -3.64 13.41 -10.48
CA VAL A 110 -2.30 12.83 -10.52
C VAL A 110 -2.40 11.36 -10.90
N SER A 111 -1.74 10.95 -11.97
CA SER A 111 -1.54 9.56 -12.34
C SER A 111 -0.10 9.18 -12.01
N LEU A 112 0.11 8.26 -11.07
CA LEU A 112 1.41 7.70 -10.71
C LEU A 112 1.49 6.25 -11.17
N SER A 113 2.41 5.97 -12.06
CA SER A 113 2.71 4.62 -12.55
C SER A 113 4.05 4.11 -12.03
N ARG A 114 4.30 2.80 -12.13
CA ARG A 114 5.55 2.16 -11.76
C ARG A 114 6.06 2.52 -10.35
N ALA A 115 5.14 2.75 -9.41
CA ALA A 115 5.46 2.77 -8.00
C ALA A 115 5.43 1.33 -7.46
N HIS A 116 6.38 0.98 -6.60
CA HIS A 116 6.28 -0.25 -5.82
C HIS A 116 5.13 -0.13 -4.80
N HIS A 117 4.95 -1.09 -3.91
CA HIS A 117 3.85 -1.12 -2.93
C HIS A 117 3.70 0.21 -2.19
N LEU A 118 2.51 0.83 -2.30
CA LEU A 118 2.22 2.16 -1.74
C LEU A 118 2.00 2.16 -0.21
N GLY A 119 1.83 0.98 0.39
CA GLY A 119 1.49 0.88 1.81
C GLY A 119 0.00 1.17 2.08
N ARG A 120 -0.31 1.77 3.21
CA ARG A 120 -1.65 2.18 3.59
C ARG A 120 -2.05 3.45 2.83
N ILE A 121 -3.08 3.36 2.00
CA ILE A 121 -3.47 4.48 1.12
C ILE A 121 -4.02 5.67 1.92
N GLY A 122 -4.67 5.44 3.04
CA GLY A 122 -5.11 6.50 3.95
C GLY A 122 -4.00 7.47 4.40
N HIS A 123 -2.74 7.07 4.33
CA HIS A 123 -1.60 7.96 4.58
C HIS A 123 -1.58 9.15 3.61
N PHE A 124 -1.79 8.90 2.34
CA PHE A 124 -1.80 9.96 1.32
C PHE A 124 -3.04 10.87 1.46
N ALA A 125 -4.17 10.29 1.84
CA ALA A 125 -5.38 11.06 2.13
C ALA A 125 -5.21 11.97 3.36
N GLU A 126 -4.50 11.50 4.39
CA GLU A 126 -4.15 12.31 5.57
C GLU A 126 -3.25 13.50 5.20
N ILE A 127 -2.27 13.30 4.30
CA ILE A 127 -1.40 14.38 3.80
C ILE A 127 -2.24 15.46 3.10
N ALA A 128 -3.17 15.07 2.22
CA ALA A 128 -4.04 16.04 1.54
C ALA A 128 -4.97 16.77 2.51
N ALA A 129 -5.55 16.03 3.46
CA ALA A 129 -6.47 16.61 4.45
C ALA A 129 -5.77 17.58 5.41
N ALA A 130 -4.49 17.32 5.76
CA ALA A 130 -3.69 18.28 6.56
C ALA A 130 -3.46 19.61 5.83
N GLU A 131 -3.51 19.60 4.50
CA GLU A 131 -3.40 20.79 3.65
C GLU A 131 -4.78 21.41 3.27
N GLY A 132 -5.86 20.95 3.94
CA GLY A 132 -7.21 21.46 3.75
C GLY A 132 -7.89 20.95 2.45
N LEU A 133 -7.40 19.91 1.83
CA LEU A 133 -7.90 19.39 0.56
C LEU A 133 -8.68 18.10 0.73
N VAL A 134 -9.77 17.96 0.00
CA VAL A 134 -10.45 16.68 -0.23
C VAL A 134 -9.62 15.90 -1.26
N SER A 135 -9.42 14.61 -1.01
CA SER A 135 -8.71 13.75 -1.95
C SER A 135 -9.40 12.41 -2.17
N ILE A 136 -9.29 11.89 -3.39
CA ILE A 136 -9.81 10.59 -3.79
C ILE A 136 -8.64 9.80 -4.39
N HIS A 137 -8.44 8.57 -3.93
CA HIS A 137 -7.35 7.72 -4.37
C HIS A 137 -7.91 6.41 -4.90
N LEU A 138 -7.48 6.05 -6.10
CA LEU A 138 -7.81 4.82 -6.80
C LEU A 138 -6.51 4.08 -7.08
N VAL A 139 -6.38 2.84 -6.66
CA VAL A 139 -5.16 2.07 -6.87
C VAL A 139 -5.47 0.81 -7.67
N ASN A 140 -4.72 0.61 -8.74
CA ASN A 140 -4.72 -0.64 -9.49
C ASN A 140 -3.49 -1.48 -9.09
N VAL A 141 -3.75 -2.61 -8.45
CA VAL A 141 -2.70 -3.57 -8.05
C VAL A 141 -2.41 -4.48 -9.24
N ILE A 142 -1.24 -4.30 -9.86
CA ILE A 142 -0.83 -5.04 -11.07
C ILE A 142 -0.01 -6.30 -10.80
N SER A 143 0.24 -6.64 -9.53
CA SER A 143 0.83 -7.92 -9.14
C SER A 143 -0.12 -9.09 -9.50
N ALA A 144 0.17 -10.31 -9.04
CA ALA A 144 -0.66 -11.47 -9.36
C ALA A 144 -2.16 -11.20 -9.15
N PRO A 145 -3.03 -11.55 -10.12
CA PRO A 145 -4.47 -11.37 -10.00
C PRO A 145 -5.02 -12.38 -8.99
N VAL A 146 -5.35 -11.89 -7.79
CA VAL A 146 -5.72 -12.73 -6.64
C VAL A 146 -7.20 -12.65 -6.27
N VAL A 147 -7.94 -11.74 -6.91
CA VAL A 147 -9.36 -11.53 -6.63
C VAL A 147 -10.20 -12.01 -7.81
N ALA A 148 -11.14 -12.91 -7.54
CA ALA A 148 -12.12 -13.34 -8.52
C ALA A 148 -13.25 -12.30 -8.64
N VAL A 149 -13.84 -12.22 -9.81
CA VAL A 149 -15.09 -11.46 -9.99
C VAL A 149 -16.24 -12.17 -9.27
N TRP A 150 -17.28 -11.42 -8.91
CA TRP A 150 -18.47 -12.00 -8.27
C TRP A 150 -19.05 -13.16 -9.09
N GLY A 151 -19.27 -14.28 -8.44
CA GLY A 151 -19.74 -15.52 -9.11
C GLY A 151 -18.68 -16.28 -9.92
N GLY A 152 -17.44 -15.76 -9.97
CA GLY A 152 -16.34 -16.43 -10.66
C GLY A 152 -15.44 -17.21 -9.72
N GLY A 153 -14.69 -18.20 -10.25
CA GLY A 153 -13.73 -19.02 -9.51
C GLY A 153 -12.27 -18.73 -9.85
N ILE A 154 -12.00 -17.70 -10.67
CA ILE A 154 -10.66 -17.40 -11.18
C ILE A 154 -10.28 -15.96 -10.83
N GLY A 155 -9.12 -15.75 -10.20
CA GLY A 155 -8.57 -14.42 -9.94
C GLY A 155 -8.32 -13.65 -11.25
N ARG A 156 -8.80 -12.41 -11.32
CA ARG A 156 -8.72 -11.54 -12.49
C ARG A 156 -8.12 -10.18 -12.21
N HIS A 157 -8.19 -9.71 -10.98
CA HIS A 157 -7.65 -8.40 -10.58
C HIS A 157 -7.05 -8.46 -9.18
N GLY A 158 -6.39 -7.39 -8.77
CA GLY A 158 -5.86 -7.21 -7.42
C GLY A 158 -6.92 -6.72 -6.43
N THR A 159 -6.51 -6.40 -5.22
CA THR A 159 -7.38 -5.89 -4.15
C THR A 159 -7.83 -4.45 -4.37
N ASN A 160 -7.19 -3.73 -5.26
CA ASN A 160 -7.53 -2.42 -5.82
C ASN A 160 -8.18 -1.47 -4.80
N PRO A 161 -7.42 -0.94 -3.84
CA PRO A 161 -7.97 -0.11 -2.78
C PRO A 161 -8.54 1.20 -3.31
N PHE A 162 -9.56 1.67 -2.61
CA PHE A 162 -10.19 2.96 -2.78
C PHE A 162 -10.09 3.74 -1.49
N CYS A 163 -9.74 5.03 -1.57
CA CYS A 163 -9.64 5.87 -0.39
C CYS A 163 -10.18 7.27 -0.65
N ILE A 164 -10.87 7.83 0.34
CA ILE A 164 -11.29 9.24 0.37
C ILE A 164 -10.79 9.88 1.66
N GLY A 165 -10.18 11.07 1.56
CA GLY A 165 -9.87 11.94 2.67
C GLY A 165 -10.65 13.25 2.61
N VAL A 166 -11.27 13.62 3.72
CA VAL A 166 -12.02 14.88 3.84
C VAL A 166 -11.54 15.62 5.09
N PRO A 167 -10.98 16.84 4.96
CA PRO A 167 -10.65 17.67 6.11
C PRO A 167 -11.92 18.08 6.84
N LEU A 168 -11.85 18.08 8.16
CA LEU A 168 -12.97 18.48 9.01
C LEU A 168 -12.55 19.63 9.91
N ALA A 169 -13.44 20.63 10.10
CA ALA A 169 -13.17 21.74 10.99
C ALA A 169 -13.02 21.27 12.45
N ASN A 170 -11.95 21.68 13.11
CA ASN A 170 -11.68 21.48 14.54
C ASN A 170 -11.69 20.00 15.02
N ARG A 171 -11.42 19.05 14.14
CA ARG A 171 -11.32 17.63 14.48
C ARG A 171 -10.48 16.87 13.45
N ALA A 172 -10.13 15.62 13.79
CA ALA A 172 -9.41 14.73 12.87
C ALA A 172 -10.16 14.58 11.54
N PRO A 173 -9.45 14.46 10.40
CA PRO A 173 -10.06 14.29 9.10
C PRO A 173 -10.87 12.99 9.02
N PHE A 174 -11.90 12.97 8.19
CA PHE A 174 -12.55 11.72 7.81
C PHE A 174 -11.69 11.02 6.77
N ILE A 175 -11.29 9.78 7.07
CA ILE A 175 -10.52 8.92 6.15
C ILE A 175 -11.27 7.60 5.97
N LEU A 176 -11.68 7.33 4.73
CA LEU A 176 -12.22 6.04 4.32
C LEU A 176 -11.18 5.35 3.45
N ASP A 177 -10.61 4.23 3.91
CA ASP A 177 -9.57 3.48 3.21
C ASP A 177 -9.89 1.99 3.28
N PHE A 178 -10.17 1.38 2.13
CA PHE A 178 -10.56 -0.04 2.07
C PHE A 178 -10.15 -0.69 0.74
N ALA A 179 -9.94 -2.01 0.78
CA ALA A 179 -9.84 -2.81 -0.43
C ALA A 179 -11.22 -2.96 -1.08
N THR A 180 -11.30 -2.88 -2.41
CA THR A 180 -12.57 -3.15 -3.12
C THR A 180 -12.91 -4.65 -3.20
N SER A 181 -11.96 -5.52 -2.84
CA SER A 181 -12.20 -6.94 -2.59
C SER A 181 -12.77 -7.19 -1.20
N ARG A 182 -13.29 -8.39 -0.96
CA ARG A 182 -13.83 -8.80 0.35
C ARG A 182 -12.83 -8.63 1.49
N SER A 183 -11.54 -8.80 1.20
CA SER A 183 -10.45 -8.61 2.16
C SER A 183 -9.16 -8.22 1.46
N ALA A 184 -8.29 -7.50 2.16
CA ALA A 184 -6.94 -7.23 1.70
C ALA A 184 -6.08 -8.51 1.79
N GLN A 185 -5.24 -8.76 0.78
CA GLN A 185 -4.34 -9.94 0.74
C GLN A 185 -3.44 -10.03 1.98
N GLY A 186 -2.95 -8.91 2.47
CA GLY A 186 -2.10 -8.87 3.67
C GLY A 186 -2.79 -9.39 4.93
N LYS A 187 -4.12 -9.33 5.04
CA LYS A 187 -4.86 -9.93 6.16
C LYS A 187 -4.74 -11.45 6.16
N MET A 188 -4.70 -12.07 4.98
CA MET A 188 -4.48 -13.53 4.85
C MET A 188 -3.08 -13.90 5.34
N ARG A 189 -2.05 -13.13 5.00
CA ARG A 189 -0.69 -13.33 5.50
C ARG A 189 -0.63 -13.18 7.02
N VAL A 190 -1.29 -12.19 7.60
CA VAL A 190 -1.35 -12.01 9.06
C VAL A 190 -2.03 -13.20 9.74
N ALA A 191 -3.15 -13.69 9.20
CA ALA A 191 -3.84 -14.87 9.72
C ALA A 191 -2.97 -16.12 9.62
N HIS A 192 -2.31 -16.34 8.47
CA HIS A 192 -1.38 -17.44 8.26
C HIS A 192 -0.23 -17.43 9.27
N ASN A 193 0.44 -16.29 9.42
CA ASN A 193 1.56 -16.14 10.37
C ASN A 193 1.12 -16.34 11.84
N ALA A 194 -0.15 -16.10 12.13
CA ALA A 194 -0.74 -16.34 13.44
C ALA A 194 -1.29 -17.77 13.62
N GLY A 195 -1.18 -18.64 12.61
CA GLY A 195 -1.75 -19.99 12.61
C GLY A 195 -3.27 -20.02 12.71
N LYS A 196 -3.95 -18.98 12.20
CA LYS A 196 -5.40 -18.82 12.29
C LYS A 196 -6.07 -18.98 10.94
N GLU A 197 -7.27 -19.52 10.98
CA GLU A 197 -8.20 -19.47 9.85
C GLU A 197 -8.77 -18.05 9.69
N VAL A 198 -9.33 -17.77 8.51
CA VAL A 198 -10.06 -16.54 8.25
C VAL A 198 -11.57 -16.77 8.30
N SER A 199 -12.33 -15.68 8.41
CA SER A 199 -13.79 -15.77 8.41
C SER A 199 -14.32 -16.39 7.11
N PRO A 200 -15.41 -17.15 7.15
CA PRO A 200 -16.07 -17.68 5.96
C PRO A 200 -16.43 -16.57 4.96
N GLY A 201 -16.34 -16.87 3.67
CA GLY A 201 -16.66 -15.93 2.59
C GLY A 201 -15.53 -14.96 2.21
N TYR A 202 -14.31 -15.13 2.76
CA TYR A 202 -13.14 -14.34 2.38
C TYR A 202 -12.33 -15.00 1.27
N LEU A 203 -12.28 -16.32 1.24
CA LEU A 203 -11.46 -17.07 0.31
C LEU A 203 -12.28 -18.12 -0.43
N ILE A 204 -11.83 -18.45 -1.62
CA ILE A 204 -12.23 -19.65 -2.34
C ILE A 204 -11.01 -20.53 -2.62
N ASP A 205 -11.23 -21.82 -2.72
CA ASP A 205 -10.21 -22.80 -3.11
C ASP A 205 -10.01 -22.82 -4.64
N GLN A 206 -9.19 -23.75 -5.11
CA GLN A 206 -8.92 -23.92 -6.54
C GLN A 206 -10.13 -24.38 -7.35
N GLN A 207 -11.12 -24.96 -6.72
CA GLN A 207 -12.36 -25.43 -7.30
C GLN A 207 -13.47 -24.32 -7.26
N GLY A 208 -13.14 -23.14 -6.73
CA GLY A 208 -14.06 -22.02 -6.59
C GLY A 208 -15.01 -22.14 -5.40
N LYS A 209 -14.78 -23.09 -4.48
CA LYS A 209 -15.61 -23.28 -3.28
C LYS A 209 -15.10 -22.41 -2.13
N PRO A 210 -15.98 -21.88 -1.28
CA PRO A 210 -15.58 -21.15 -0.08
C PRO A 210 -14.64 -21.95 0.82
N THR A 211 -13.59 -21.31 1.34
CA THR A 211 -12.63 -21.87 2.29
C THR A 211 -12.25 -20.88 3.37
N THR A 212 -11.85 -21.36 4.55
CA THR A 212 -11.31 -20.55 5.66
C THR A 212 -9.80 -20.69 5.81
N VAL A 213 -9.19 -21.53 4.99
CA VAL A 213 -7.78 -21.95 5.10
C VAL A 213 -6.86 -20.84 4.58
N SER A 214 -6.23 -20.09 5.48
CA SER A 214 -5.42 -18.91 5.16
C SER A 214 -4.11 -19.22 4.42
N TYR A 215 -3.57 -20.42 4.51
CA TYR A 215 -2.30 -20.78 3.87
C TYR A 215 -2.44 -21.26 2.42
N THR A 216 -3.66 -21.48 1.92
CA THR A 216 -3.91 -22.02 0.57
C THR A 216 -3.26 -21.21 -0.55
N HIS A 217 -3.02 -19.94 -0.32
CA HIS A 217 -2.43 -19.02 -1.30
C HIS A 217 -0.96 -18.65 -1.03
N LEU A 218 -0.45 -18.94 0.17
CA LEU A 218 0.93 -18.62 0.55
C LEU A 218 1.93 -19.74 0.23
N THR A 219 1.45 -20.98 0.12
CA THR A 219 2.30 -22.16 -0.05
C THR A 219 2.63 -22.52 -1.48
N LEU A 220 2.00 -21.91 -2.49
CA LEU A 220 2.27 -22.20 -3.89
C LEU A 220 2.28 -20.91 -4.73
N PRO A 221 3.34 -20.66 -5.52
CA PRO A 221 3.47 -19.46 -6.34
C PRO A 221 2.41 -19.32 -7.44
N THR A 222 1.58 -20.33 -7.65
CA THR A 222 0.57 -20.39 -8.73
C THR A 222 -0.87 -20.43 -8.22
N LYS A 223 -1.13 -20.32 -6.89
CA LYS A 223 -2.49 -20.48 -6.37
C LYS A 223 -3.22 -19.15 -6.19
N ARG A 224 -4.46 -19.15 -6.60
CA ARG A 224 -5.38 -18.04 -6.77
C ARG A 224 -6.16 -17.78 -5.49
N ILE A 225 -6.24 -16.51 -5.09
CA ILE A 225 -7.04 -16.04 -3.97
C ILE A 225 -8.20 -15.24 -4.54
N VAL A 226 -9.32 -15.29 -3.89
CA VAL A 226 -10.50 -14.50 -4.20
C VAL A 226 -10.67 -13.40 -3.19
#